data_f85eb34319e12d22edcb5c16c604d795
#
_entry.id   f85eb34319e12d22edcb5c16c604d795
#
_cell.length_a   1.000
_cell.length_b   1.000
_cell.length_c   1.000
_cell.angle_alpha   90.00
_cell.angle_beta   90.00
_cell.angle_gamma   90.00
#
_symmetry.space_group_name_H-M   'P 1'
#
loop_
_entity.id
_entity.type
_entity.pdbx_description
1 polymer ?
#
loop_
_entity_poly.entity_id
_entity_poly.type
_entity_poly.pdbx_seq_one_letter_code
_entity_poly.pdbx_strand_id
1 'polypeptide(L)'
;MMANVITCLRILLSMGLLSSPVFSPVFYTLYMIAGLSDMADGIIARKMNSVSEFGSKFDSIADFVFVVVCLIKILPVIDIPIWLYIWTAVIALIRSLNIMTGYALQKRFVAVHSIMNKVTGVLLFMLPLTFSIVPLIYTGIPICSVATFAAVEEGYFIRTGRSD
;
A
#
# COMPACT_ATOMS: atom_id res chain seq x y z
N MET A 1 -6.67 -17.49 -15.78
CA MET A 1 -6.68 -16.53 -16.90
C MET A 1 -7.30 -15.18 -16.52
N MET A 2 -8.42 -15.12 -15.83
CA MET A 2 -9.06 -13.82 -15.49
C MET A 2 -8.17 -12.92 -14.60
N ALA A 3 -7.53 -13.45 -13.58
CA ALA A 3 -6.62 -12.66 -12.72
C ALA A 3 -5.52 -11.94 -13.53
N ASN A 4 -4.86 -12.64 -14.44
CA ASN A 4 -3.80 -12.03 -15.26
C ASN A 4 -4.31 -10.92 -16.19
N VAL A 5 -5.56 -10.98 -16.64
CA VAL A 5 -6.17 -9.92 -17.46
C VAL A 5 -6.38 -8.65 -16.64
N ILE A 6 -6.84 -8.80 -15.40
CA ILE A 6 -7.06 -7.65 -14.50
C ILE A 6 -5.71 -7.03 -14.08
N THR A 7 -4.70 -7.87 -13.84
CA THR A 7 -3.33 -7.40 -13.57
C THR A 7 -2.73 -6.63 -14.77
N CYS A 8 -2.92 -7.10 -16.01
CA CYS A 8 -2.52 -6.36 -17.22
C CYS A 8 -3.27 -5.03 -17.34
N LEU A 9 -4.57 -5.02 -17.06
CA LEU A 9 -5.38 -3.80 -17.08
C LEU A 9 -4.86 -2.78 -16.06
N ARG A 10 -4.47 -3.21 -14.85
CA ARG A 10 -3.88 -2.33 -13.83
C ARG A 10 -2.58 -1.69 -14.31
N ILE A 11 -1.72 -2.42 -14.99
CA ILE A 11 -0.48 -1.85 -15.57
C ILE A 11 -0.84 -0.79 -16.64
N LEU A 12 -1.80 -1.07 -17.53
CA LEU A 12 -2.25 -0.11 -18.53
C LEU A 12 -2.86 1.15 -17.89
N LEU A 13 -3.68 0.99 -16.85
CA LEU A 13 -4.25 2.10 -16.09
C LEU A 13 -3.15 2.92 -15.39
N SER A 14 -2.12 2.26 -14.86
CA SER A 14 -0.96 2.93 -14.25
C SER A 14 -0.17 3.75 -15.28
N MET A 15 -0.01 3.25 -16.51
CA MET A 15 0.57 4.03 -17.60
C MET A 15 -0.31 5.23 -18.00
N GLY A 16 -1.63 5.04 -18.02
CA GLY A 16 -2.59 6.14 -18.22
C GLY A 16 -2.49 7.23 -17.14
N LEU A 17 -2.26 6.83 -15.88
CA LEU A 17 -2.02 7.77 -14.80
C LEU A 17 -0.80 8.66 -15.03
N LEU A 18 0.29 8.12 -15.62
CA LEU A 18 1.48 8.92 -15.95
C LEU A 18 1.16 10.05 -16.92
N SER A 19 0.26 9.85 -17.87
CA SER A 19 -0.12 10.82 -18.88
C SER A 19 -1.19 11.81 -18.40
N SER A 20 -1.93 11.50 -17.33
CA SER A 20 -3.01 12.35 -16.82
C SER A 20 -2.47 13.50 -15.96
N PRO A 21 -3.08 14.69 -15.98
CA PRO A 21 -2.77 15.78 -15.04
C PRO A 21 -3.10 15.32 -13.60
N VAL A 22 -2.21 15.63 -12.66
CA VAL A 22 -2.39 15.27 -11.24
C VAL A 22 -3.64 15.94 -10.68
N PHE A 23 -4.42 15.23 -9.88
CA PHE A 23 -5.67 15.69 -9.26
C PHE A 23 -6.77 16.08 -10.24
N SER A 24 -6.66 15.71 -11.51
CA SER A 24 -7.77 15.83 -12.48
C SER A 24 -8.84 14.76 -12.26
N PRO A 25 -10.09 14.95 -12.73
CA PRO A 25 -11.11 13.91 -12.69
C PRO A 25 -10.66 12.60 -13.36
N VAL A 26 -9.88 12.70 -14.45
CA VAL A 26 -9.30 11.53 -15.15
C VAL A 26 -8.31 10.80 -14.25
N PHE A 27 -7.43 11.54 -13.54
CA PHE A 27 -6.49 10.96 -12.59
C PHE A 27 -7.22 10.17 -11.51
N TYR A 28 -8.23 10.76 -10.87
CA TYR A 28 -9.00 10.08 -9.83
C TYR A 28 -9.76 8.86 -10.34
N THR A 29 -10.33 8.95 -11.54
CA THR A 29 -11.04 7.81 -12.14
C THR A 29 -10.09 6.64 -12.40
N LEU A 30 -8.93 6.90 -13.03
CA LEU A 30 -7.90 5.87 -13.28
C LEU A 30 -7.33 5.29 -11.98
N TYR A 31 -7.08 6.16 -11.00
CA TYR A 31 -6.59 5.77 -9.67
C TYR A 31 -7.57 4.82 -8.97
N MET A 32 -8.85 5.19 -8.92
CA MET A 32 -9.91 4.39 -8.30
C MET A 32 -10.09 3.04 -9.01
N ILE A 33 -10.14 3.03 -10.34
CA ILE A 33 -10.31 1.78 -11.10
C ILE A 33 -9.10 0.87 -10.88
N ALA A 34 -7.88 1.40 -10.92
CA ALA A 34 -6.67 0.62 -10.71
C ALA A 34 -6.60 0.02 -9.29
N GLY A 35 -6.91 0.81 -8.25
CA GLY A 35 -6.88 0.34 -6.88
C GLY A 35 -8.04 -0.60 -6.52
N LEU A 36 -9.25 -0.36 -7.03
CA LEU A 36 -10.38 -1.26 -6.81
C LEU A 36 -10.22 -2.59 -7.58
N SER A 37 -9.57 -2.58 -8.73
CA SER A 37 -9.26 -3.82 -9.48
C SER A 37 -8.36 -4.75 -8.66
N ASP A 38 -7.40 -4.22 -7.91
CA ASP A 38 -6.56 -4.98 -6.98
C ASP A 38 -7.37 -5.68 -5.88
N MET A 39 -8.29 -4.94 -5.26
CA MET A 39 -9.18 -5.53 -4.24
C MET A 39 -10.07 -6.64 -4.82
N ALA A 40 -10.56 -6.46 -6.05
CA ALA A 40 -11.40 -7.43 -6.74
C ALA A 40 -10.64 -8.71 -7.09
N ASP A 41 -9.39 -8.58 -7.56
CA ASP A 41 -8.53 -9.73 -7.91
C ASP A 41 -8.26 -10.61 -6.70
N GLY A 42 -7.91 -10.03 -5.57
CA GLY A 42 -7.66 -10.76 -4.34
C GLY A 42 -8.90 -11.53 -3.84
N ILE A 43 -10.11 -11.03 -4.08
CA ILE A 43 -11.37 -11.70 -3.73
C ILE A 43 -11.66 -12.84 -4.71
N ILE A 44 -11.49 -12.61 -6.01
CA ILE A 44 -11.75 -13.58 -7.08
C ILE A 44 -10.77 -14.73 -7.00
N ALA A 45 -9.47 -14.46 -6.83
CA ALA A 45 -8.43 -15.48 -6.73
C ALA A 45 -8.66 -16.43 -5.54
N ARG A 46 -9.09 -15.89 -4.39
CA ARG A 46 -9.45 -16.68 -3.21
C ARG A 46 -10.68 -17.56 -3.43
N LYS A 47 -11.71 -17.05 -4.13
CA LYS A 47 -12.94 -17.82 -4.39
C LYS A 47 -12.75 -18.94 -5.43
N MET A 48 -11.82 -18.75 -6.37
CA MET A 48 -11.65 -19.69 -7.49
C MET A 48 -10.56 -20.76 -7.24
N ASN A 49 -9.88 -20.76 -6.07
CA ASN A 49 -8.75 -21.64 -5.77
C ASN A 49 -7.69 -21.73 -6.90
N SER A 50 -7.58 -20.69 -7.71
CA SER A 50 -6.75 -20.65 -8.92
C SER A 50 -5.52 -19.74 -8.74
N VAL A 51 -4.92 -19.78 -7.55
CA VAL A 51 -3.68 -19.03 -7.27
C VAL A 51 -2.52 -19.75 -7.93
N SER A 52 -2.09 -19.30 -9.11
CA SER A 52 -0.83 -19.75 -9.70
C SER A 52 0.33 -18.93 -9.13
N GLU A 53 1.46 -19.57 -8.90
CA GLU A 53 2.67 -18.90 -8.41
C GLU A 53 3.11 -17.75 -9.35
N PHE A 54 2.98 -17.96 -10.66
CA PHE A 54 3.26 -16.94 -11.67
C PHE A 54 2.27 -15.76 -11.57
N GLY A 55 0.97 -16.04 -11.42
CA GLY A 55 -0.07 -15.00 -11.28
C GLY A 55 0.17 -14.12 -10.06
N SER A 56 0.53 -14.70 -8.92
CA SER A 56 0.82 -13.97 -7.69
C SER A 56 2.05 -13.06 -7.83
N LYS A 57 3.12 -13.54 -8.48
CA LYS A 57 4.31 -12.70 -8.73
C LYS A 57 4.01 -11.55 -9.69
N PHE A 58 3.22 -11.81 -10.72
CA PHE A 58 2.83 -10.80 -11.70
C PHE A 58 1.94 -9.72 -11.08
N ASP A 59 1.03 -10.10 -10.21
CA ASP A 59 0.18 -9.21 -9.43
C ASP A 59 1.03 -8.27 -8.54
N SER A 60 1.98 -8.83 -7.77
CA SER A 60 2.89 -8.02 -6.95
C SER A 60 3.71 -7.02 -7.76
N ILE A 61 4.10 -7.36 -9.01
CA ILE A 61 4.80 -6.42 -9.90
C ILE A 61 3.85 -5.30 -10.33
N ALA A 62 2.60 -5.60 -10.67
CA ALA A 62 1.63 -4.59 -11.08
C ALA A 62 1.30 -3.62 -9.94
N ASP A 63 1.16 -4.12 -8.71
CA ASP A 63 0.99 -3.30 -7.50
C ASP A 63 2.17 -2.37 -7.28
N PHE A 64 3.38 -2.91 -7.39
CA PHE A 64 4.59 -2.12 -7.27
C PHE A 64 4.65 -1.01 -8.32
N VAL A 65 4.35 -1.33 -9.59
CA VAL A 65 4.29 -0.33 -10.68
C VAL A 65 3.25 0.75 -10.38
N PHE A 66 2.05 0.37 -9.93
CA PHE A 66 1.00 1.31 -9.58
C PHE A 66 1.44 2.27 -8.47
N VAL A 67 2.03 1.75 -7.39
CA VAL A 67 2.53 2.56 -6.27
C VAL A 67 3.63 3.50 -6.73
N VAL A 68 4.60 3.02 -7.50
CA VAL A 68 5.71 3.84 -8.02
C VAL A 68 5.19 4.97 -8.91
N VAL A 69 4.24 4.68 -9.80
CA VAL A 69 3.61 5.69 -10.66
C VAL A 69 2.90 6.75 -9.82
N CYS A 70 2.12 6.35 -8.81
CA CYS A 70 1.45 7.27 -7.91
C CYS A 70 2.47 8.16 -7.17
N LEU A 71 3.55 7.61 -6.66
CA LEU A 71 4.60 8.38 -5.99
C LEU A 71 5.26 9.38 -6.94
N ILE A 72 5.66 8.98 -8.14
CA ILE A 72 6.27 9.85 -9.15
C ILE A 72 5.35 11.02 -9.50
N LYS A 73 4.04 10.78 -9.58
CA LYS A 73 3.06 11.82 -9.95
C LYS A 73 2.70 12.73 -8.80
N ILE A 74 2.52 12.21 -7.62
CA ILE A 74 1.96 12.92 -6.47
C ILE A 74 3.04 13.67 -5.69
N LEU A 75 4.21 13.04 -5.43
CA LEU A 75 5.25 13.64 -4.59
C LEU A 75 5.75 15.02 -5.05
N PRO A 76 5.93 15.29 -6.36
CA PRO A 76 6.38 16.61 -6.80
C PRO A 76 5.35 17.74 -6.65
N VAL A 77 4.09 17.39 -6.43
CA VAL A 77 2.96 18.35 -6.41
C VAL A 77 2.50 18.68 -4.99
N ILE A 78 2.84 17.85 -4.01
CA ILE A 78 2.46 18.07 -2.62
C ILE A 78 3.61 18.61 -1.79
N ASP A 79 3.34 19.68 -1.02
CA ASP A 79 4.25 20.17 -0.01
C ASP A 79 4.15 19.30 1.25
N ILE A 80 5.14 18.42 1.42
CA ILE A 80 5.22 17.55 2.59
C ILE A 80 6.08 18.24 3.66
N PRO A 81 5.54 18.54 4.84
CA PRO A 81 6.31 19.17 5.90
C PRO A 81 7.40 18.21 6.43
N ILE A 82 8.56 18.78 6.80
CA ILE A 82 9.75 18.02 7.20
C ILE A 82 9.48 17.05 8.36
N TRP A 83 8.63 17.43 9.30
CA TRP A 83 8.28 16.58 10.44
C TRP A 83 7.55 15.30 10.01
N LEU A 84 6.77 15.35 8.90
CA LEU A 84 6.07 14.17 8.37
C LEU A 84 7.05 13.20 7.70
N TYR A 85 8.07 13.71 7.01
CA TYR A 85 9.19 12.89 6.51
C TYR A 85 9.93 12.18 7.65
N ILE A 86 10.23 12.93 8.74
CA ILE A 86 10.90 12.35 9.91
C ILE A 86 10.03 11.26 10.54
N TRP A 87 8.73 11.51 10.70
CA TRP A 87 7.80 10.52 11.29
C TRP A 87 7.68 9.26 10.43
N THR A 88 7.51 9.41 9.11
CA THR A 88 7.46 8.26 8.19
C THR A 88 8.78 7.48 8.17
N ALA A 89 9.92 8.16 8.24
CA ALA A 89 11.24 7.52 8.35
C ALA A 89 11.38 6.70 9.65
N VAL A 90 10.87 7.20 10.77
CA VAL A 90 10.85 6.47 12.05
C VAL A 90 9.95 5.22 11.94
N ILE A 91 8.76 5.33 11.33
CA ILE A 91 7.88 4.18 11.11
C ILE A 91 8.58 3.14 10.23
N ALA A 92 9.23 3.57 9.14
CA ALA A 92 9.96 2.69 8.24
C ALA A 92 11.13 1.98 8.96
N LEU A 93 11.84 2.69 9.85
CA LEU A 93 12.89 2.11 10.68
C LEU A 93 12.34 1.03 11.62
N ILE A 94 11.25 1.31 12.32
CA ILE A 94 10.59 0.33 13.22
C ILE A 94 10.20 -0.92 12.43
N ARG A 95 9.56 -0.77 11.26
CA ARG A 95 9.17 -1.90 10.41
C ARG A 95 10.37 -2.70 9.92
N SER A 96 11.44 -2.02 9.52
CA SER A 96 12.69 -2.70 9.11
C SER A 96 13.28 -3.52 10.24
N LEU A 97 13.31 -2.98 11.46
CA LEU A 97 13.76 -3.71 12.66
C LEU A 97 12.85 -4.90 12.99
N ASN A 98 11.54 -4.76 12.80
CA ASN A 98 10.59 -5.85 12.99
C ASN A 98 10.86 -7.00 12.00
N ILE A 99 11.07 -6.70 10.72
CA ILE A 99 11.40 -7.70 9.69
C ILE A 99 12.71 -8.42 10.05
N MET A 100 13.76 -7.66 10.42
CA MET A 100 15.04 -8.24 10.83
C MET A 100 14.91 -9.14 12.06
N THR A 101 14.16 -8.70 13.07
CA THR A 101 13.90 -9.46 14.30
C THR A 101 13.09 -10.72 13.99
N GLY A 102 12.06 -10.60 13.14
CA GLY A 102 11.24 -11.75 12.71
C GLY A 102 12.08 -12.81 11.99
N TYR A 103 12.95 -12.38 11.08
CA TYR A 103 13.87 -13.29 10.40
C TYR A 103 14.88 -13.94 11.35
N ALA A 104 15.43 -13.18 12.29
CA ALA A 104 16.38 -13.71 13.28
C ALA A 104 15.76 -14.76 14.21
N LEU A 105 14.51 -14.54 14.67
CA LEU A 105 13.81 -15.41 15.60
C LEU A 105 13.21 -16.65 14.92
N GLN A 106 12.64 -16.51 13.74
CA GLN A 106 11.84 -17.56 13.09
C GLN A 106 12.51 -18.18 11.86
N LYS A 107 13.68 -17.66 11.43
CA LYS A 107 14.41 -18.04 10.21
C LYS A 107 13.57 -18.06 8.93
N ARG A 108 12.47 -17.30 8.91
CA ARG A 108 11.56 -17.11 7.77
C ARG A 108 11.00 -15.70 7.81
N PHE A 109 10.60 -15.20 6.65
CA PHE A 109 9.88 -13.93 6.60
C PHE A 109 8.49 -14.12 7.21
N VAL A 110 8.24 -13.45 8.32
CA VAL A 110 6.95 -13.49 9.01
C VAL A 110 6.19 -12.23 8.59
N ALA A 111 5.19 -12.41 7.75
CA ALA A 111 4.23 -11.35 7.46
C ALA A 111 3.10 -11.42 8.49
N VAL A 112 3.09 -10.48 9.44
CA VAL A 112 1.99 -10.37 10.40
C VAL A 112 0.82 -9.65 9.72
N HIS A 113 -0.26 -10.38 9.50
CA HIS A 113 -1.50 -9.84 8.93
C HIS A 113 -2.36 -9.15 10.02
N SER A 114 -1.80 -8.14 10.68
CA SER A 114 -2.57 -7.36 11.65
C SER A 114 -3.70 -6.57 10.99
N ILE A 115 -4.83 -6.45 11.70
CA ILE A 115 -5.97 -5.61 11.29
C ILE A 115 -5.50 -4.15 11.11
N MET A 116 -4.60 -3.68 11.97
CA MET A 116 -4.06 -2.32 11.89
C MET A 116 -3.22 -2.10 10.62
N ASN A 117 -2.50 -3.11 10.14
CA ASN A 117 -1.80 -3.03 8.85
C ASN A 117 -2.79 -2.89 7.69
N LYS A 118 -3.92 -3.58 7.71
CA LYS A 118 -4.98 -3.45 6.69
C LYS A 118 -5.62 -2.06 6.74
N VAL A 119 -5.93 -1.57 7.94
CA VAL A 119 -6.47 -0.21 8.13
C VAL A 119 -5.49 0.85 7.62
N THR A 120 -4.21 0.72 7.93
CA THR A 120 -3.17 1.62 7.42
C THR A 120 -3.12 1.62 5.89
N GLY A 121 -3.20 0.45 5.26
CA GLY A 121 -3.24 0.31 3.79
C GLY A 121 -4.45 1.02 3.18
N VAL A 122 -5.63 0.85 3.75
CA VAL A 122 -6.86 1.55 3.30
C VAL A 122 -6.73 3.07 3.47
N LEU A 123 -6.20 3.53 4.60
CA LEU A 123 -6.00 4.97 4.84
C LEU A 123 -4.99 5.57 3.87
N LEU A 124 -3.88 4.86 3.57
CA LEU A 124 -2.91 5.28 2.57
C LEU A 124 -3.50 5.32 1.16
N PHE A 125 -4.36 4.36 0.82
CA PHE A 125 -5.08 4.36 -0.45
C PHE A 125 -6.08 5.52 -0.54
N MET A 126 -6.74 5.89 0.55
CA MET A 126 -7.67 7.03 0.58
C MET A 126 -6.96 8.39 0.56
N LEU A 127 -5.70 8.46 0.99
CA LEU A 127 -4.95 9.70 1.15
C LEU A 127 -4.91 10.59 -0.12
N PRO A 128 -4.57 10.09 -1.33
CA PRO A 128 -4.56 10.90 -2.55
C PRO A 128 -5.92 11.52 -2.90
N LEU A 129 -7.01 10.85 -2.52
CA LEU A 129 -8.37 11.33 -2.78
C LEU A 129 -8.73 12.54 -1.92
N THR A 130 -8.07 12.69 -0.78
CA THR A 130 -8.32 13.80 0.16
C THR A 130 -7.53 15.06 -0.15
N PHE A 131 -6.46 14.99 -0.96
CA PHE A 131 -5.56 16.13 -1.21
C PHE A 131 -6.25 17.37 -1.83
N SER A 132 -7.31 17.14 -2.60
CA SER A 132 -8.07 18.27 -3.20
C SER A 132 -9.01 18.98 -2.20
N ILE A 133 -9.27 18.37 -1.03
CA ILE A 133 -10.29 18.83 -0.09
C ILE A 133 -9.65 19.23 1.24
N VAL A 134 -8.66 18.45 1.70
CA VAL A 134 -8.09 18.57 3.04
C VAL A 134 -6.56 18.69 2.94
N PRO A 135 -5.95 19.67 3.60
CA PRO A 135 -4.50 19.78 3.66
C PRO A 135 -3.85 18.53 4.28
N LEU A 136 -2.69 18.12 3.73
CA LEU A 136 -1.94 16.92 4.15
C LEU A 136 -1.65 16.87 5.67
N ILE A 137 -1.52 18.01 6.33
CA ILE A 137 -1.26 18.09 7.77
C ILE A 137 -2.38 17.39 8.55
N TYR A 138 -3.64 17.64 8.19
CA TYR A 138 -4.78 17.08 8.93
C TYR A 138 -5.01 15.58 8.64
N THR A 139 -4.69 15.12 7.45
CA THR A 139 -4.82 13.71 7.06
C THR A 139 -3.58 12.89 7.41
N GLY A 140 -2.40 13.50 7.38
CA GLY A 140 -1.14 12.84 7.67
C GLY A 140 -0.99 12.43 9.13
N ILE A 141 -1.44 13.27 10.07
CA ILE A 141 -1.36 12.96 11.52
C ILE A 141 -2.09 11.67 11.87
N PRO A 142 -3.39 11.50 11.58
CA PRO A 142 -4.10 10.26 11.92
C PRO A 142 -3.51 9.03 11.19
N ILE A 143 -3.09 9.17 9.93
CA ILE A 143 -2.48 8.08 9.18
C ILE A 143 -1.16 7.65 9.82
N CYS A 144 -0.26 8.59 10.15
CA CYS A 144 0.99 8.27 10.81
C CYS A 144 0.79 7.69 12.21
N SER A 145 -0.24 8.16 12.94
CA SER A 145 -0.59 7.60 14.25
C SER A 145 -1.02 6.14 14.15
N VAL A 146 -1.93 5.83 13.22
CA VAL A 146 -2.38 4.44 12.98
C VAL A 146 -1.22 3.57 12.46
N ALA A 147 -0.39 4.09 11.55
CA ALA A 147 0.76 3.37 11.02
C ALA A 147 1.82 3.09 12.10
N THR A 148 2.03 4.03 13.03
CA THR A 148 2.93 3.82 14.19
C THR A 148 2.39 2.73 15.10
N PHE A 149 1.09 2.78 15.43
CA PHE A 149 0.44 1.76 16.24
C PHE A 149 0.56 0.38 15.57
N ALA A 150 0.28 0.29 14.27
CA ALA A 150 0.43 -0.94 13.49
C ALA A 150 1.86 -1.50 13.51
N ALA A 151 2.87 -0.62 13.41
CA ALA A 151 4.27 -1.03 13.43
C ALA A 151 4.70 -1.56 14.83
N VAL A 152 4.19 -0.95 15.89
CA VAL A 152 4.45 -1.41 17.27
C VAL A 152 3.73 -2.73 17.55
N GLU A 153 2.47 -2.87 17.14
CA GLU A 153 1.68 -4.10 17.26
C GLU A 153 2.36 -5.25 16.52
N GLU A 154 2.82 -5.03 15.30
CA GLU A 154 3.57 -6.00 14.51
C GLU A 154 4.82 -6.49 15.24
N GLY A 155 5.61 -5.56 15.82
CA GLY A 155 6.79 -5.90 16.63
C GLY A 155 6.45 -6.73 17.87
N TYR A 156 5.33 -6.45 18.51
CA TYR A 156 4.84 -7.22 19.66
C TYR A 156 4.47 -8.66 19.25
N PHE A 157 3.73 -8.83 18.16
CA PHE A 157 3.34 -10.17 17.66
C PHE A 157 4.55 -11.01 17.24
N ILE A 158 5.52 -10.41 16.57
CA ILE A 158 6.77 -11.09 16.18
C ILE A 158 7.52 -11.61 17.40
N ARG A 159 7.61 -10.81 18.48
CA ARG A 159 8.34 -11.20 19.70
C ARG A 159 7.59 -12.21 20.55
N THR A 160 6.27 -12.16 20.58
CA THR A 160 5.43 -13.08 21.37
C THR A 160 5.09 -14.37 20.65
N GLY A 161 5.44 -14.48 19.35
CA GLY A 161 5.11 -15.67 18.54
C GLY A 161 3.61 -15.82 18.25
N ARG A 162 2.79 -14.81 18.54
CA ARG A 162 1.38 -14.77 18.16
C ARG A 162 1.27 -14.42 16.68
N SER A 163 0.84 -15.37 15.87
CA SER A 163 0.32 -15.13 14.52
C SER A 163 -1.20 -15.24 14.62
N ASP A 164 -1.91 -14.15 14.49
CA ASP A 164 -3.35 -14.20 14.25
C ASP A 164 -3.65 -14.66 12.84
#